data_b0f70498dc7ffbd4a330813683a2ef8d
#
_entry.id   b0f70498dc7ffbd4a330813683a2ef8d
#
_cell.length_a   1.000
_cell.length_b   1.000
_cell.length_c   1.000
_cell.angle_alpha   90.00
_cell.angle_beta   90.00
_cell.angle_gamma   90.00
#
_symmetry.space_group_name_H-M   'P 1'
#
loop_
_entity.id
_entity.type
_entity.pdbx_description
1 polymer ?
#
loop_
_entity_poly.entity_id
_entity_poly.type
_entity_poly.pdbx_seq_one_letter_code
_entity_poly.pdbx_strand_id
1 'polypeptide(L)'
;MKKNRVFLTLTATGLISCPAAAIDFSDGQGMEGKFNGTLTWGTQIRSESANPLVYSDWPSRAVPGTTRGLLQGQSGGSNLNFAKGEPISTVLKAVLDLDVKKDGVGLFLRGRAWQDFVLGEKSVPYGHYPNGF
;
A
#
# COMPACT_ATOMS: atom_id res chain seq x y z
N MET A 1 5.46 27.01 -31.28
CA MET A 1 4.49 26.06 -30.70
C MET A 1 5.20 25.21 -29.65
N LYS A 2 5.00 25.49 -28.36
CA LYS A 2 5.55 24.66 -27.25
C LYS A 2 4.68 23.42 -27.13
N LYS A 3 5.24 22.22 -27.41
CA LYS A 3 4.57 20.95 -27.14
C LYS A 3 4.56 20.73 -25.63
N ASN A 4 3.39 20.89 -25.01
CA ASN A 4 3.16 20.45 -23.64
C ASN A 4 3.27 18.92 -23.60
N ARG A 5 4.38 18.41 -23.07
CA ARG A 5 4.51 16.98 -22.75
C ARG A 5 3.85 16.77 -21.40
N VAL A 6 2.65 16.21 -21.41
CA VAL A 6 2.02 15.67 -20.21
C VAL A 6 2.78 14.40 -19.85
N PHE A 7 3.59 14.46 -18.78
CA PHE A 7 4.23 13.27 -18.23
C PHE A 7 3.20 12.51 -17.39
N LEU A 8 2.72 11.41 -17.93
CA LEU A 8 1.88 10.47 -17.19
C LEU A 8 2.82 9.61 -16.33
N THR A 9 2.79 9.82 -15.01
CA THR A 9 3.55 8.97 -14.07
C THR A 9 2.86 7.62 -14.00
N LEU A 10 3.44 6.61 -14.64
CA LEU A 10 2.94 5.25 -14.59
C LEU A 10 3.51 4.55 -13.34
N THR A 11 2.67 4.34 -12.34
CA THR A 11 3.01 3.53 -11.17
C THR A 11 2.71 2.07 -11.49
N ALA A 12 3.72 1.21 -11.52
CA ALA A 12 3.51 -0.22 -11.68
C ALA A 12 3.03 -0.81 -10.35
N THR A 13 1.81 -1.33 -10.32
CA THR A 13 1.23 -2.04 -9.17
C THR A 13 1.14 -3.52 -9.49
N GLY A 14 1.90 -4.33 -8.76
CA GLY A 14 1.79 -5.79 -8.82
C GLY A 14 0.83 -6.28 -7.72
N LEU A 15 -0.24 -6.98 -8.09
CA LEU A 15 -1.16 -7.64 -7.17
C LEU A 15 -1.08 -9.14 -7.39
N ILE A 16 -0.77 -9.90 -6.35
CA ILE A 16 -0.91 -11.35 -6.31
C ILE A 16 -2.03 -11.64 -5.32
N SER A 17 -3.14 -12.19 -5.81
CA SER A 17 -4.21 -12.72 -4.97
C SER A 17 -4.10 -14.23 -4.93
N CYS A 18 -3.97 -14.80 -3.74
CA CYS A 18 -4.18 -16.23 -3.54
C CYS A 18 -5.68 -16.52 -3.67
N PRO A 19 -6.06 -17.70 -4.23
CA PRO A 19 -7.46 -18.10 -4.28
C PRO A 19 -8.04 -18.09 -2.86
N ALA A 20 -9.25 -17.58 -2.72
CA ALA A 20 -9.99 -17.64 -1.46
C ALA A 20 -10.17 -19.11 -1.07
N ALA A 21 -9.68 -19.49 0.11
CA ALA A 21 -9.95 -20.81 0.68
C ALA A 21 -11.32 -20.76 1.36
N ALA A 22 -12.26 -21.60 0.94
CA ALA A 22 -13.55 -21.80 1.60
C ALA A 22 -13.55 -23.19 2.24
N ILE A 23 -13.90 -23.25 3.52
CA ILE A 23 -14.05 -24.50 4.27
C ILE A 23 -15.50 -24.54 4.77
N ASP A 24 -16.25 -25.52 4.32
CA ASP A 24 -17.57 -25.82 4.84
C ASP A 24 -17.43 -26.90 5.93
N PHE A 25 -18.14 -26.73 7.04
CA PHE A 25 -18.15 -27.70 8.15
C PHE A 25 -19.57 -27.87 8.71
N SER A 26 -19.84 -29.05 9.25
CA SER A 26 -21.12 -29.38 9.85
C SER A 26 -20.91 -30.34 11.01
N ASP A 27 -21.73 -30.25 12.06
CA ASP A 27 -21.72 -31.19 13.20
C ASP A 27 -22.62 -32.41 12.98
N GLY A 28 -23.36 -32.46 11.86
CA GLY A 28 -24.35 -33.50 11.59
C GLY A 28 -25.62 -33.42 12.49
N GLN A 29 -25.72 -32.38 13.33
CA GLN A 29 -26.84 -32.17 14.31
C GLN A 29 -27.54 -30.81 14.07
N GLY A 30 -27.51 -30.33 12.83
CA GLY A 30 -28.18 -29.09 12.41
C GLY A 30 -27.30 -27.83 12.48
N MET A 31 -26.05 -27.92 12.87
CA MET A 31 -25.09 -26.81 12.74
C MET A 31 -24.36 -26.90 11.41
N GLU A 32 -24.39 -25.82 10.67
CA GLU A 32 -23.64 -25.64 9.42
C GLU A 32 -22.78 -24.39 9.56
N GLY A 33 -21.55 -24.46 9.05
CA GLY A 33 -20.64 -23.36 9.09
C GLY A 33 -19.83 -23.25 7.81
N LYS A 34 -19.45 -22.01 7.48
CA LYS A 34 -18.61 -21.67 6.35
C LYS A 34 -17.52 -20.71 6.81
N PHE A 35 -16.28 -21.08 6.56
CA PHE A 35 -15.12 -20.23 6.78
C PHE A 35 -14.49 -19.84 5.44
N ASN A 36 -14.34 -18.56 5.19
CA ASN A 36 -13.68 -18.04 4.00
C ASN A 36 -12.48 -17.21 4.40
N GLY A 37 -11.36 -17.41 3.74
CA GLY A 37 -10.14 -16.65 3.92
C GLY A 37 -9.62 -16.10 2.61
N THR A 38 -9.24 -14.82 2.59
CA THR A 38 -8.55 -14.19 1.46
C THR A 38 -7.29 -13.53 1.95
N LEU A 39 -6.17 -13.86 1.32
CA LEU A 39 -4.88 -13.22 1.54
C LEU A 39 -4.50 -12.47 0.26
N THR A 40 -4.18 -11.18 0.42
CA THR A 40 -3.75 -10.33 -0.69
C THR A 40 -2.40 -9.73 -0.36
N TRP A 41 -1.45 -9.87 -1.28
CA TRP A 41 -0.15 -9.20 -1.21
C TRP A 41 -0.01 -8.27 -2.41
N GLY A 42 0.49 -7.06 -2.17
CA GLY A 42 0.69 -6.08 -3.23
C GLY A 42 1.85 -5.14 -2.92
N THR A 43 2.56 -4.72 -3.96
CA THR A 43 3.61 -3.73 -3.85
C THR A 43 3.45 -2.62 -4.87
N GLN A 44 3.78 -1.40 -4.47
CA GLN A 44 3.88 -0.23 -5.35
C GLN A 44 5.34 0.17 -5.46
N ILE A 45 5.82 0.32 -6.67
CA ILE A 45 7.20 0.70 -6.96
C ILE A 45 7.19 2.04 -7.70
N ARG A 46 8.11 2.93 -7.33
CA ARG A 46 8.29 4.21 -8.02
C ARG A 46 8.93 3.96 -9.38
N SER A 47 8.21 4.26 -10.46
CA SER A 47 8.68 4.04 -11.84
C SER A 47 9.62 5.12 -12.35
N GLU A 48 9.51 6.36 -11.80
CA GLU A 48 10.27 7.52 -12.27
C GLU A 48 10.93 8.28 -11.13
N SER A 49 12.04 8.95 -11.44
CA SER A 49 12.68 9.91 -10.52
C SER A 49 11.76 11.10 -10.28
N ALA A 50 11.93 11.78 -9.14
CA ALA A 50 11.19 12.99 -8.83
C ALA A 50 11.47 14.07 -9.87
N ASN A 51 10.40 14.71 -10.38
CA ASN A 51 10.55 15.84 -11.30
C ASN A 51 11.00 17.09 -10.53
N PRO A 52 12.14 17.73 -10.92
CA PRO A 52 12.63 18.93 -10.24
C PRO A 52 11.64 20.11 -10.21
N LEU A 53 10.62 20.11 -11.04
CA LEU A 53 9.58 21.14 -11.05
C LEU A 53 8.57 21.02 -9.89
N VAL A 54 8.55 19.90 -9.17
CA VAL A 54 7.55 19.66 -8.09
C VAL A 54 8.14 19.70 -6.69
N TYR A 55 9.44 20.00 -6.54
CA TYR A 55 10.06 20.23 -5.25
C TYR A 55 11.06 21.40 -5.32
N SER A 56 11.33 22.03 -4.17
CA SER A 56 12.23 23.16 -4.08
C SER A 56 13.68 22.74 -3.85
N ASP A 57 14.61 23.68 -3.97
CA ASP A 57 16.05 23.46 -3.77
C ASP A 57 16.38 22.96 -2.36
N TRP A 58 15.69 23.50 -1.33
CA TRP A 58 15.98 23.15 0.06
C TRP A 58 15.83 21.65 0.36
N PRO A 59 14.70 20.96 0.05
CA PRO A 59 14.61 19.52 0.28
C PRO A 59 15.57 18.70 -0.57
N SER A 60 15.93 19.14 -1.78
CA SER A 60 16.86 18.40 -2.62
C SER A 60 18.29 18.32 -2.05
N ARG A 61 18.72 19.28 -1.25
CA ARG A 61 20.01 19.28 -0.58
C ARG A 61 20.15 18.24 0.52
N ALA A 62 19.04 17.85 1.13
CA ALA A 62 19.03 16.86 2.20
C ALA A 62 19.00 15.41 1.70
N VAL A 63 18.76 15.18 0.41
CA VAL A 63 18.70 13.84 -0.19
C VAL A 63 19.84 13.68 -1.21
N PRO A 64 20.90 12.92 -0.88
CA PRO A 64 22.03 12.71 -1.77
C PRO A 64 21.63 12.15 -3.14
N GLY A 65 22.30 12.62 -4.19
CA GLY A 65 22.04 12.15 -5.57
C GLY A 65 20.80 12.75 -6.23
N THR A 66 20.11 13.69 -5.56
CA THR A 66 18.94 14.36 -6.09
C THR A 66 19.32 15.55 -6.97
N THR A 67 18.64 15.74 -8.09
CA THR A 67 18.75 16.94 -8.90
C THR A 67 18.20 18.13 -8.13
N ARG A 68 18.80 19.30 -8.29
CA ARG A 68 18.34 20.54 -7.67
C ARG A 68 16.89 20.84 -8.04
N GLY A 69 16.05 21.08 -7.03
CA GLY A 69 14.66 21.46 -7.22
C GLY A 69 14.51 22.87 -7.78
N LEU A 70 13.48 23.07 -8.59
CA LEU A 70 13.20 24.33 -9.31
C LEU A 70 11.93 25.04 -8.80
N LEU A 71 11.17 24.38 -7.92
CA LEU A 71 10.01 25.00 -7.28
C LEU A 71 10.47 26.09 -6.31
N GLN A 72 9.80 27.23 -6.32
CA GLN A 72 10.08 28.29 -5.34
C GLN A 72 9.52 27.96 -3.96
N GLY A 73 10.22 28.40 -2.92
CA GLY A 73 9.83 28.18 -1.52
C GLY A 73 10.44 26.91 -0.92
N GLN A 74 9.81 26.39 0.15
CA GLN A 74 10.25 25.22 0.91
C GLN A 74 9.17 24.14 0.86
N SER A 75 8.96 23.53 -0.29
CA SER A 75 7.88 22.55 -0.48
C SER A 75 8.29 21.38 -1.37
N GLY A 76 7.43 20.36 -1.42
CA GLY A 76 7.61 19.21 -2.30
C GLY A 76 8.61 18.16 -1.82
N GLY A 77 9.12 18.25 -0.60
CA GLY A 77 10.11 17.29 -0.05
C GLY A 77 9.62 15.84 -0.06
N SER A 78 8.35 15.58 0.17
CA SER A 78 7.76 14.24 0.13
C SER A 78 7.93 13.54 -1.23
N ASN A 79 8.12 14.27 -2.31
CA ASN A 79 8.44 13.70 -3.62
C ASN A 79 9.83 13.04 -3.68
N LEU A 80 10.68 13.29 -2.68
CA LEU A 80 12.04 12.77 -2.57
C LEU A 80 12.17 11.58 -1.61
N ASN A 81 11.05 11.16 -0.98
CA ASN A 81 11.06 10.09 0.00
C ASN A 81 11.46 8.72 -0.54
N PHE A 82 11.25 8.50 -1.83
CA PHE A 82 11.57 7.25 -2.50
C PHE A 82 12.29 7.52 -3.82
N ALA A 83 13.35 6.77 -4.09
CA ALA A 83 14.06 6.84 -5.35
C ALA A 83 13.34 6.02 -6.44
N LYS A 84 13.71 6.25 -7.70
CA LYS A 84 13.24 5.41 -8.81
C LYS A 84 13.63 3.95 -8.58
N GLY A 85 12.66 3.04 -8.74
CA GLY A 85 12.83 1.61 -8.53
C GLY A 85 12.62 1.16 -7.08
N GLU A 86 12.47 2.09 -6.13
CA GLU A 86 12.18 1.74 -4.74
C GLU A 86 10.69 1.42 -4.51
N PRO A 87 10.37 0.46 -3.63
CA PRO A 87 9.01 0.25 -3.18
C PRO A 87 8.55 1.42 -2.32
N ILE A 88 7.37 1.94 -2.64
CA ILE A 88 6.68 3.00 -1.89
C ILE A 88 5.82 2.38 -0.79
N SER A 89 5.22 1.23 -1.08
CA SER A 89 4.32 0.50 -0.20
C SER A 89 4.38 -0.98 -0.54
N THR A 90 4.35 -1.84 0.47
CA THR A 90 4.24 -3.30 0.31
C THR A 90 3.27 -3.81 1.35
N VAL A 91 2.04 -4.09 0.94
CA VAL A 91 0.93 -4.44 1.83
C VAL A 91 0.62 -5.92 1.77
N LEU A 92 0.52 -6.54 2.93
CA LEU A 92 -0.15 -7.82 3.14
C LEU A 92 -1.49 -7.56 3.81
N LYS A 93 -2.57 -8.07 3.22
CA LYS A 93 -3.94 -7.94 3.74
C LYS A 93 -4.59 -9.31 3.86
N ALA A 94 -5.18 -9.58 5.02
CA ALA A 94 -6.01 -10.74 5.28
C ALA A 94 -7.45 -10.32 5.53
N VAL A 95 -8.40 -11.08 4.98
CA VAL A 95 -9.84 -10.98 5.28
C VAL A 95 -10.33 -12.38 5.60
N LEU A 96 -10.96 -12.54 6.74
CA LEU A 96 -11.49 -13.80 7.24
C LEU A 96 -12.97 -13.65 7.53
N ASP A 97 -13.79 -14.53 6.98
CA ASP A 97 -15.24 -14.57 7.19
C ASP A 97 -15.62 -15.92 7.80
N LEU A 98 -16.44 -15.86 8.84
CA LEU A 98 -17.05 -17.01 9.47
C LEU A 98 -18.57 -16.82 9.47
N ASP A 99 -19.29 -17.74 8.83
CA ASP A 99 -20.75 -17.84 8.85
C ASP A 99 -21.12 -19.16 9.54
N VAL A 100 -21.91 -19.11 10.59
CA VAL A 100 -22.39 -20.29 11.31
C VAL A 100 -23.89 -20.19 11.48
N LYS A 101 -24.59 -21.28 11.19
CA LYS A 101 -26.04 -21.39 11.34
C LYS A 101 -26.39 -22.62 12.16
N LYS A 102 -27.33 -22.46 13.08
CA LYS A 102 -27.90 -23.56 13.85
C LYS A 102 -29.36 -23.23 14.24
N ASP A 103 -30.28 -24.15 14.02
CA ASP A 103 -31.67 -24.10 14.45
C ASP A 103 -32.40 -22.78 14.10
N GLY A 104 -32.14 -22.24 12.89
CA GLY A 104 -32.70 -20.97 12.43
C GLY A 104 -32.02 -19.70 12.94
N VAL A 105 -30.95 -19.84 13.75
CA VAL A 105 -30.13 -18.74 14.22
C VAL A 105 -28.84 -18.72 13.42
N GLY A 106 -28.39 -17.54 12.94
CA GLY A 106 -27.14 -17.34 12.21
C GLY A 106 -26.22 -16.35 12.90
N LEU A 107 -24.91 -16.63 12.85
CA LEU A 107 -23.85 -15.73 13.27
C LEU A 107 -22.88 -15.50 12.11
N PHE A 108 -22.64 -14.24 11.78
CA PHE A 108 -21.61 -13.85 10.81
C PHE A 108 -20.56 -12.99 11.48
N LEU A 109 -19.28 -13.39 11.32
CA LEU A 109 -18.13 -12.62 11.80
C LEU A 109 -17.19 -12.33 10.63
N ARG A 110 -16.68 -11.10 10.56
CA ARG A 110 -15.65 -10.69 9.61
C ARG A 110 -14.49 -10.04 10.32
N GLY A 111 -13.30 -10.62 10.16
CA GLY A 111 -12.03 -10.05 10.58
C GLY A 111 -11.25 -9.49 9.39
N ARG A 112 -10.56 -8.36 9.58
CA ARG A 112 -9.62 -7.80 8.60
C ARG A 112 -8.35 -7.36 9.29
N ALA A 113 -7.21 -7.68 8.69
CA ALA A 113 -5.90 -7.20 9.12
C ALA A 113 -5.08 -6.82 7.90
N TRP A 114 -4.22 -5.84 8.06
CA TRP A 114 -3.25 -5.44 7.03
C TRP A 114 -1.99 -4.88 7.67
N GLN A 115 -0.87 -5.07 7.00
CA GLN A 115 0.43 -4.52 7.36
C GLN A 115 1.10 -3.99 6.10
N ASP A 116 1.60 -2.76 6.15
CA ASP A 116 2.50 -2.21 5.15
C ASP A 116 3.94 -2.30 5.66
N PHE A 117 4.75 -3.14 5.04
CA PHE A 117 6.13 -3.40 5.45
C PHE A 117 7.09 -2.26 5.08
N VAL A 118 6.73 -1.43 4.09
CA VAL A 118 7.55 -0.27 3.72
C VAL A 118 7.20 0.92 4.59
N LEU A 119 5.94 1.31 4.64
CA LEU A 119 5.52 2.48 5.41
C LEU A 119 5.59 2.25 6.92
N GLY A 120 5.42 1.00 7.39
CA GLY A 120 5.52 0.66 8.80
C GLY A 120 6.94 0.60 9.35
N GLU A 121 7.94 0.35 8.50
CA GLU A 121 9.32 0.04 8.95
C GLU A 121 10.38 1.03 8.43
N LYS A 122 10.10 1.74 7.32
CA LYS A 122 11.06 2.62 6.67
C LYS A 122 10.90 4.06 7.11
N SER A 123 11.97 4.66 7.66
CA SER A 123 12.06 6.12 7.80
C SER A 123 12.25 6.77 6.44
N VAL A 124 11.57 7.88 6.21
CA VAL A 124 11.73 8.70 5.01
C VAL A 124 12.19 10.10 5.37
N PRO A 125 12.93 10.81 4.49
CA PRO A 125 13.48 12.13 4.77
C PRO A 125 12.42 13.17 5.13
N TYR A 126 11.20 13.02 4.59
CA TYR A 126 10.14 14.00 4.76
C TYR A 126 8.82 13.34 5.18
N GLY A 127 8.51 13.38 6.46
CA GLY A 127 7.17 13.19 6.99
C GLY A 127 6.84 11.89 7.70
N HIS A 128 7.53 10.78 7.43
CA HIS A 128 7.19 9.52 8.08
C HIS A 128 8.37 8.93 8.86
N TYR A 129 8.10 8.52 10.10
CA TYR A 129 9.01 7.74 10.93
C TYR A 129 8.34 6.40 11.28
N PRO A 130 9.07 5.27 11.31
CA PRO A 130 8.51 4.00 11.75
C PRO A 130 7.93 4.11 13.15
N ASN A 131 6.70 3.62 13.33
CA ASN A 131 5.98 3.68 14.61
C ASN A 131 5.84 5.08 15.23
N GLY A 132 6.04 6.13 14.45
CA GLY A 132 5.77 7.50 14.84
C GLY A 132 4.34 7.88 14.49
N PHE A 133 3.49 7.88 15.47
CA PHE A 133 2.20 8.57 15.39
C PHE A 133 2.40 9.98 15.92
#